data_89828ae18b65b29e4913cded13a70db8
#
_entry.id   89828ae18b65b29e4913cded13a70db8
#
_cell.length_a   1.000
_cell.length_b   1.000
_cell.length_c   1.000
_cell.angle_alpha   90.00
_cell.angle_beta   90.00
_cell.angle_gamma   90.00
#
_symmetry.space_group_name_H-M   'P 1'
#
loop_
_entity.id
_entity.type
_entity.pdbx_description
1 polymer ?
#
loop_
_entity_poly.entity_id
_entity_poly.type
_entity_poly.pdbx_seq_one_letter_code
_entity_poly.pdbx_strand_id
1 'polypeptide(L)'
;MYKRQIYVHTLRGDVKRVVPRDNEAINEVWISDRDRFSYEGLDAKDRLTVPMIREDGEWVEADWDEALNTACAEIRHALKASSDSDVESGEQKDTDPSSKLAALVSPSSTLEEMYLLQKLMRALGSGSIDHRLRQQDFSDQDIAPVMPWLGQDIENLENLDAALLIGSNTRKEQPIANHRLRKAVVNRQAKISFINTRAFEFNYPLANNRAVAQQQLAQELAAVAAAAFKASGEAAPSWIADVVSSATPDETHRNIVKQLSKGDNSTVLLGSQAAMHPDFAAIRALAEAIAAQTDSTFGYLSDGANAAGAWLAGAVPHRGPCNDTEAVKGLSLADWVQNTPSAAILLNVEPEYDIAQGRQIIEALAGATSVIAITAFRSPALDDVASVLLPAAAFTETSGTTVNAEGVMQSFKGANNAAGEARPGWKILRVLGNLLKLDGFDYVSSDQ
;
A
#
# COMPACT_ATOMS: atom_id res chain seq x y z
N MET A 1 2.93 6.22 -5.15
CA MET A 1 4.04 7.12 -5.58
C MET A 1 4.44 6.71 -6.97
N TYR A 2 4.27 7.61 -7.96
CA TYR A 2 4.68 7.33 -9.31
C TYR A 2 6.19 7.41 -9.37
N LYS A 3 6.82 6.43 -10.00
CA LYS A 3 8.26 6.34 -10.01
C LYS A 3 8.89 7.56 -10.59
N ARG A 4 9.60 8.17 -9.74
CA ARG A 4 10.51 9.23 -10.03
C ARG A 4 11.87 8.59 -10.20
N GLN A 5 12.45 8.79 -11.34
CA GLN A 5 13.86 8.49 -11.46
C GLN A 5 14.61 9.59 -10.73
N ILE A 6 15.53 9.18 -9.84
CA ILE A 6 16.27 10.11 -8.99
C ILE A 6 17.75 9.79 -9.02
N TYR A 7 18.56 10.83 -8.88
CA TYR A 7 19.95 10.72 -8.49
C TYR A 7 20.09 11.11 -7.02
N VAL A 8 20.78 10.27 -6.27
CA VAL A 8 21.19 10.57 -4.90
C VAL A 8 22.64 11.04 -4.96
N HIS A 9 22.88 12.29 -4.59
CA HIS A 9 24.23 12.85 -4.56
C HIS A 9 24.83 12.68 -3.18
N THR A 10 25.96 11.98 -3.11
CA THR A 10 26.71 11.75 -1.87
C THR A 10 28.02 12.52 -1.86
N LEU A 11 28.46 12.91 -0.66
CA LEU A 11 29.77 13.49 -0.40
C LEU A 11 30.34 12.90 0.89
N ARG A 12 31.47 12.22 0.81
CA ARG A 12 32.16 11.56 1.93
C ARG A 12 31.29 10.51 2.65
N GLY A 13 30.37 9.86 1.91
CA GLY A 13 29.45 8.86 2.44
C GLY A 13 28.06 9.40 2.84
N ASP A 14 27.91 10.71 3.04
CA ASP A 14 26.62 11.31 3.41
C ASP A 14 25.80 11.69 2.18
N VAL A 15 24.50 11.52 2.25
CA VAL A 15 23.56 12.03 1.24
C VAL A 15 23.44 13.55 1.41
N LYS A 16 23.70 14.30 0.35
CA LYS A 16 23.65 15.77 0.39
C LYS A 16 22.45 16.36 -0.34
N ARG A 17 21.88 15.65 -1.30
CA ARG A 17 20.63 16.03 -1.98
C ARG A 17 20.11 14.90 -2.85
N VAL A 18 18.81 14.96 -3.13
CA VAL A 18 18.14 14.15 -4.14
C VAL A 18 17.65 15.05 -5.26
N VAL A 19 17.95 14.67 -6.51
CA VAL A 19 17.58 15.43 -7.71
C VAL A 19 16.91 14.51 -8.72
N PRO A 20 16.03 15.02 -9.60
CA PRO A 20 15.42 14.19 -10.63
C PRO A 20 16.46 13.65 -11.60
N ARG A 21 16.27 12.43 -12.05
CA ARG A 21 16.84 11.89 -13.27
C ARG A 21 15.81 12.05 -14.38
N ASP A 22 16.23 12.58 -15.50
CA ASP A 22 15.36 12.88 -16.63
C ASP A 22 14.76 11.59 -17.23
N ASN A 23 13.43 11.57 -17.35
CA ASN A 23 12.69 10.53 -18.06
C ASN A 23 11.40 11.13 -18.60
N GLU A 24 11.36 11.46 -19.90
CA GLU A 24 10.25 12.15 -20.55
C GLU A 24 8.94 11.37 -20.42
N ALA A 25 8.95 10.05 -20.52
CA ALA A 25 7.76 9.23 -20.42
C ALA A 25 7.16 9.19 -19.01
N ILE A 26 7.96 9.37 -17.95
CA ILE A 26 7.50 9.23 -16.57
C ILE A 26 7.42 10.58 -15.87
N ASN A 27 8.57 11.15 -15.50
CA ASN A 27 8.66 12.34 -14.66
C ASN A 27 9.17 13.59 -15.39
N GLU A 28 9.46 13.49 -16.70
CA GLU A 28 10.19 14.55 -17.42
C GLU A 28 11.48 14.89 -16.65
N VAL A 29 11.53 16.10 -16.09
CA VAL A 29 12.63 16.58 -15.24
C VAL A 29 12.17 16.88 -13.81
N TRP A 30 10.96 16.41 -13.42
CA TRP A 30 10.33 16.78 -12.16
C TRP A 30 10.45 15.72 -11.08
N ILE A 31 10.44 16.17 -9.83
CA ILE A 31 10.37 15.33 -8.62
C ILE A 31 9.53 16.08 -7.57
N SER A 32 8.85 15.33 -6.69
CA SER A 32 8.10 16.00 -5.62
C SER A 32 9.00 16.53 -4.53
N ASP A 33 8.50 17.46 -3.75
CA ASP A 33 9.20 17.96 -2.57
C ASP A 33 9.44 16.84 -1.56
N ARG A 34 8.48 15.91 -1.39
CA ARG A 34 8.67 14.75 -0.52
C ARG A 34 9.89 13.92 -0.92
N ASP A 35 10.07 13.58 -2.20
CA ASP A 35 11.23 12.79 -2.63
C ASP A 35 12.52 13.61 -2.62
N ARG A 36 12.40 14.93 -2.79
CA ARG A 36 13.54 15.84 -2.78
C ARG A 36 14.14 15.98 -1.39
N PHE A 37 13.30 15.99 -0.35
CA PHE A 37 13.73 16.32 1.02
C PHE A 37 13.65 15.13 1.99
N SER A 38 13.08 13.98 1.60
CA SER A 38 12.97 12.81 2.47
C SER A 38 14.31 12.26 2.98
N TYR A 39 15.41 12.57 2.31
CA TYR A 39 16.75 12.18 2.78
C TYR A 39 17.15 12.85 4.11
N GLU A 40 16.52 13.97 4.48
CA GLU A 40 16.77 14.63 5.77
C GLU A 40 16.42 13.71 6.96
N GLY A 41 15.51 12.74 6.77
CA GLY A 41 15.19 11.70 7.75
C GLY A 41 16.35 10.73 8.03
N LEU A 42 17.38 10.65 7.17
CA LEU A 42 18.52 9.75 7.39
C LEU A 42 19.31 10.11 8.66
N ASP A 43 19.35 11.40 9.01
CA ASP A 43 20.03 11.93 10.19
C ASP A 43 19.06 12.29 11.33
N ALA A 44 17.81 11.81 11.29
CA ALA A 44 16.82 12.09 12.31
C ALA A 44 17.20 11.42 13.65
N LYS A 45 16.78 12.04 14.76
CA LYS A 45 17.17 11.58 16.12
C LYS A 45 16.51 10.26 16.53
N ASP A 46 15.38 9.96 15.95
CA ASP A 46 14.58 8.74 16.11
C ASP A 46 15.05 7.60 15.19
N ARG A 47 16.14 7.82 14.46
CA ARG A 47 16.76 6.79 13.63
C ARG A 47 17.22 5.59 14.49
N LEU A 48 16.71 4.40 14.19
CA LEU A 48 17.15 3.15 14.82
C LEU A 48 18.47 2.71 14.20
N THR A 49 19.53 2.61 15.02
CA THR A 49 20.90 2.32 14.54
C THR A 49 21.48 1.02 15.08
N VAL A 50 20.91 0.47 16.15
CA VAL A 50 21.31 -0.80 16.78
C VAL A 50 20.07 -1.63 17.05
N PRO A 51 20.17 -2.99 17.07
CA PRO A 51 19.05 -3.83 17.50
C PRO A 51 18.71 -3.57 18.97
N MET A 52 17.44 -3.66 19.31
CA MET A 52 16.96 -3.49 20.68
C MET A 52 15.97 -4.60 21.04
N ILE A 53 16.03 -5.08 22.26
CA ILE A 53 15.10 -6.05 22.84
C ILE A 53 14.46 -5.45 24.10
N ARG A 54 13.28 -5.93 24.45
CA ARG A 54 12.62 -5.51 25.69
C ARG A 54 12.89 -6.54 26.79
N GLU A 55 13.57 -6.11 27.85
CA GLU A 55 13.85 -6.91 29.06
C GLU A 55 13.18 -6.25 30.26
N ASP A 56 12.38 -6.97 31.01
CA ASP A 56 11.65 -6.47 32.20
C ASP A 56 10.88 -5.16 31.97
N GLY A 57 10.41 -4.95 30.72
CA GLY A 57 9.66 -3.75 30.32
C GLY A 57 10.53 -2.59 29.81
N GLU A 58 11.84 -2.66 29.93
CA GLU A 58 12.77 -1.61 29.48
C GLU A 58 13.45 -2.00 28.15
N TRP A 59 13.82 -0.99 27.35
CA TRP A 59 14.56 -1.19 26.12
C TRP A 59 16.07 -1.32 26.37
N VAL A 60 16.66 -2.44 25.92
CA VAL A 60 18.09 -2.73 26.02
C VAL A 60 18.68 -2.89 24.62
N GLU A 61 19.85 -2.30 24.37
CA GLU A 61 20.61 -2.57 23.16
C GLU A 61 21.10 -4.02 23.16
N ALA A 62 20.96 -4.71 22.05
CA ALA A 62 21.38 -6.10 21.87
C ALA A 62 22.27 -6.23 20.63
N ASP A 63 23.08 -7.28 20.58
CA ASP A 63 23.73 -7.63 19.33
C ASP A 63 22.75 -8.31 18.34
N TRP A 64 23.18 -8.40 17.07
CA TRP A 64 22.33 -8.97 16.01
C TRP A 64 21.96 -10.43 16.26
N ASP A 65 22.87 -11.24 16.82
CA ASP A 65 22.62 -12.66 17.07
C ASP A 65 21.60 -12.82 18.18
N GLU A 66 21.72 -12.05 19.24
CA GLU A 66 20.79 -12.03 20.37
C GLU A 66 19.39 -11.58 19.93
N ALA A 67 19.28 -10.41 19.25
CA ALA A 67 18.00 -9.87 18.81
C ALA A 67 17.27 -10.79 17.80
N LEU A 68 18.00 -11.38 16.85
CA LEU A 68 17.42 -12.32 15.89
C LEU A 68 16.98 -13.64 16.53
N ASN A 69 17.77 -14.17 17.49
CA ASN A 69 17.38 -15.36 18.23
C ASN A 69 16.16 -15.11 19.12
N THR A 70 16.07 -13.95 19.77
CA THR A 70 14.90 -13.53 20.54
C THR A 70 13.66 -13.47 19.64
N ALA A 71 13.74 -12.77 18.49
CA ALA A 71 12.66 -12.72 17.53
C ALA A 71 12.20 -14.11 17.05
N CYS A 72 13.16 -15.02 16.76
CA CYS A 72 12.83 -16.40 16.37
C CYS A 72 12.19 -17.20 17.50
N ALA A 73 12.63 -17.00 18.75
CA ALA A 73 12.05 -17.65 19.91
C ALA A 73 10.61 -17.21 20.14
N GLU A 74 10.34 -15.92 20.05
CA GLU A 74 9.00 -15.34 20.17
C GLU A 74 8.05 -15.84 19.07
N ILE A 75 8.47 -15.86 17.80
CA ILE A 75 7.68 -16.44 16.69
C ILE A 75 7.34 -17.91 16.99
N ARG A 76 8.33 -18.71 17.40
CA ARG A 76 8.09 -20.14 17.73
C ARG A 76 7.17 -20.30 18.93
N HIS A 77 7.29 -19.44 19.93
CA HIS A 77 6.44 -19.47 21.12
C HIS A 77 4.98 -19.17 20.73
N ALA A 78 4.73 -18.12 19.96
CA ALA A 78 3.38 -17.77 19.48
C ALA A 78 2.72 -18.90 18.68
N LEU A 79 3.48 -19.59 17.83
CA LEU A 79 2.97 -20.72 17.04
C LEU A 79 2.72 -21.99 17.90
N LYS A 80 3.46 -22.17 19.02
CA LYS A 80 3.30 -23.34 19.92
C LYS A 80 2.23 -23.15 20.98
N ALA A 81 2.04 -21.95 21.49
CA ALA A 81 1.20 -21.64 22.67
C ALA A 81 -0.26 -22.12 22.58
N SER A 82 -0.68 -22.64 21.45
CA SER A 82 -2.02 -23.18 21.22
C SER A 82 -2.11 -24.70 21.19
N SER A 83 -0.97 -25.42 21.11
CA SER A 83 -1.01 -26.88 21.18
C SER A 83 -1.20 -27.39 22.62
N ASP A 84 -0.85 -26.58 23.61
CA ASP A 84 -0.90 -26.98 25.03
C ASP A 84 -2.20 -26.59 25.74
N SER A 85 -2.87 -25.45 25.30
CA SER A 85 -4.16 -25.04 25.89
C SER A 85 -5.36 -25.86 25.41
N ASP A 86 -5.26 -26.55 24.27
CA ASP A 86 -6.34 -27.31 23.66
C ASP A 86 -6.51 -28.72 24.30
N VAL A 87 -5.52 -29.18 25.06
CA VAL A 87 -5.55 -30.50 25.72
C VAL A 87 -6.41 -30.48 26.98
N GLU A 88 -6.54 -29.33 27.66
CA GLU A 88 -7.28 -29.24 28.93
C GLU A 88 -8.77 -28.93 28.79
N SER A 89 -9.24 -28.32 27.70
CA SER A 89 -10.62 -27.86 27.58
C SER A 89 -11.55 -28.72 26.72
N GLY A 90 -11.03 -29.69 25.96
CA GLY A 90 -11.82 -30.59 25.12
C GLY A 90 -12.56 -29.89 23.96
N GLU A 91 -12.41 -28.59 23.80
CA GLU A 91 -12.87 -27.80 22.63
C GLU A 91 -11.72 -27.63 21.64
N GLN A 92 -11.87 -28.17 20.45
CA GLN A 92 -10.96 -27.99 19.34
C GLN A 92 -11.02 -26.51 18.90
N LYS A 93 -10.30 -25.62 19.59
CA LYS A 93 -10.11 -24.24 19.17
C LYS A 93 -9.18 -24.19 17.98
N ASP A 94 -9.49 -23.32 17.07
CA ASP A 94 -8.87 -23.09 15.77
C ASP A 94 -7.32 -22.99 15.91
N THR A 95 -6.63 -24.05 15.48
CA THR A 95 -5.16 -24.14 15.53
C THR A 95 -4.50 -23.53 14.29
N ASP A 96 -5.24 -22.72 13.50
CA ASP A 96 -4.76 -22.12 12.27
C ASP A 96 -3.61 -21.14 12.57
N PRO A 97 -2.39 -21.37 12.06
CA PRO A 97 -1.27 -20.44 12.20
C PRO A 97 -1.59 -19.00 11.73
N SER A 98 -2.55 -18.84 10.82
CA SER A 98 -2.98 -17.53 10.30
C SER A 98 -3.65 -16.66 11.36
N SER A 99 -4.24 -17.23 12.39
CA SER A 99 -4.80 -16.49 13.53
C SER A 99 -3.77 -16.11 14.59
N LYS A 100 -2.56 -16.68 14.53
CA LYS A 100 -1.51 -16.56 15.55
C LYS A 100 -0.37 -15.67 15.14
N LEU A 101 0.07 -15.80 13.89
CA LEU A 101 1.16 -15.02 13.33
C LEU A 101 0.65 -14.16 12.18
N ALA A 102 0.87 -12.88 12.28
CA ALA A 102 0.46 -11.93 11.25
C ALA A 102 1.59 -10.95 10.91
N ALA A 103 1.55 -10.36 9.73
CA ALA A 103 2.55 -9.40 9.30
C ALA A 103 1.94 -8.21 8.57
N LEU A 104 2.50 -7.02 8.79
CA LEU A 104 2.21 -5.81 8.02
C LEU A 104 3.49 -5.34 7.35
N VAL A 105 3.35 -4.87 6.12
CA VAL A 105 4.47 -4.32 5.37
C VAL A 105 4.08 -3.00 4.70
N SER A 106 4.99 -2.05 4.75
CA SER A 106 4.81 -0.77 4.06
C SER A 106 4.69 -0.97 2.55
N PRO A 107 3.71 -0.36 1.88
CA PRO A 107 3.61 -0.37 0.41
C PRO A 107 4.77 0.39 -0.27
N SER A 108 5.73 0.89 0.51
CA SER A 108 6.97 1.51 0.01
C SER A 108 8.21 0.62 0.17
N SER A 109 8.08 -0.55 0.78
CA SER A 109 9.15 -1.56 0.87
C SER A 109 9.54 -2.10 -0.51
N THR A 110 10.70 -2.71 -0.62
CA THR A 110 11.17 -3.29 -1.89
C THR A 110 10.39 -4.58 -2.23
N LEU A 111 10.36 -4.95 -3.50
CA LEU A 111 9.73 -6.19 -3.96
C LEU A 111 10.31 -7.41 -3.27
N GLU A 112 11.64 -7.41 -3.07
CA GLU A 112 12.39 -8.48 -2.42
C GLU A 112 12.01 -8.63 -0.94
N GLU A 113 11.88 -7.51 -0.24
CA GLU A 113 11.44 -7.49 1.16
C GLU A 113 10.02 -8.04 1.31
N MET A 114 9.09 -7.60 0.46
CA MET A 114 7.71 -8.07 0.46
C MET A 114 7.60 -9.55 0.11
N TYR A 115 8.37 -9.99 -0.89
CA TYR A 115 8.43 -11.40 -1.29
C TYR A 115 9.00 -12.29 -0.18
N LEU A 116 10.10 -11.89 0.45
CA LEU A 116 10.70 -12.67 1.53
C LEU A 116 9.80 -12.72 2.77
N LEU A 117 9.12 -11.63 3.11
CA LEU A 117 8.21 -11.62 4.25
C LEU A 117 7.02 -12.56 4.02
N GLN A 118 6.36 -12.49 2.84
CA GLN A 118 5.26 -13.41 2.55
C GLN A 118 5.74 -14.87 2.46
N LYS A 119 6.94 -15.12 1.93
CA LYS A 119 7.53 -16.46 1.89
C LYS A 119 7.77 -17.01 3.29
N LEU A 120 8.30 -16.18 4.20
CA LEU A 120 8.51 -16.51 5.60
C LEU A 120 7.17 -16.83 6.28
N MET A 121 6.17 -15.97 6.13
CA MET A 121 4.85 -16.15 6.71
C MET A 121 4.19 -17.46 6.27
N ARG A 122 4.13 -17.70 4.96
CA ARG A 122 3.50 -18.91 4.41
C ARG A 122 4.27 -20.19 4.70
N ALA A 123 5.59 -20.13 4.75
CA ALA A 123 6.41 -21.27 5.18
C ALA A 123 6.17 -21.65 6.67
N LEU A 124 5.75 -20.69 7.49
CA LEU A 124 5.31 -20.89 8.86
C LEU A 124 3.81 -21.28 8.98
N GLY A 125 3.12 -21.43 7.85
CA GLY A 125 1.71 -21.82 7.77
C GLY A 125 0.72 -20.65 7.86
N SER A 126 1.18 -19.39 7.91
CA SER A 126 0.30 -18.23 7.98
C SER A 126 0.22 -17.47 6.65
N GLY A 127 -1.00 -17.18 6.17
CA GLY A 127 -1.28 -16.26 5.09
C GLY A 127 -1.62 -14.84 5.55
N SER A 128 -1.63 -14.55 6.84
CA SER A 128 -2.01 -13.25 7.41
C SER A 128 -0.92 -12.21 7.20
N ILE A 129 -0.80 -11.73 5.96
CA ILE A 129 0.10 -10.64 5.57
C ILE A 129 -0.67 -9.59 4.78
N ASP A 130 -0.47 -8.31 5.07
CA ASP A 130 -1.11 -7.23 4.32
C ASP A 130 -0.20 -6.00 4.18
N HIS A 131 -0.31 -5.32 3.03
CA HIS A 131 0.33 -4.03 2.75
C HIS A 131 -0.69 -2.91 2.55
N ARG A 132 -1.99 -3.25 2.52
CA ARG A 132 -3.10 -2.32 2.25
C ARG A 132 -3.47 -1.56 3.53
N LEU A 133 -2.49 -0.88 4.15
CA LEU A 133 -2.57 -0.31 5.48
C LEU A 133 -3.69 0.72 5.67
N ARG A 134 -4.17 1.32 4.58
CA ARG A 134 -5.22 2.34 4.61
C ARG A 134 -6.56 1.88 4.06
N GLN A 135 -6.63 0.69 3.49
CA GLN A 135 -7.90 0.11 3.03
C GLN A 135 -8.75 -0.32 4.24
N GLN A 136 -10.06 -0.08 4.18
CA GLN A 136 -11.00 -0.45 5.24
C GLN A 136 -11.99 -1.52 4.82
N ASP A 137 -12.30 -1.63 3.54
CA ASP A 137 -13.23 -2.61 2.99
C ASP A 137 -12.48 -3.64 2.14
N PHE A 138 -12.59 -4.90 2.53
CA PHE A 138 -11.94 -6.03 1.89
C PHE A 138 -12.96 -7.03 1.32
N SER A 139 -14.25 -6.69 1.31
CA SER A 139 -15.35 -7.60 0.96
C SER A 139 -15.27 -8.15 -0.47
N ASP A 140 -14.62 -7.43 -1.38
CA ASP A 140 -14.45 -7.80 -2.78
C ASP A 140 -13.01 -8.19 -3.17
N GLN A 141 -12.15 -8.49 -2.17
CA GLN A 141 -10.72 -8.73 -2.40
C GLN A 141 -10.44 -9.91 -3.35
N ASP A 142 -11.30 -10.92 -3.37
CA ASP A 142 -11.12 -12.12 -4.22
C ASP A 142 -11.27 -11.81 -5.72
N ILE A 143 -12.02 -10.75 -6.07
CA ILE A 143 -12.18 -10.26 -7.45
C ILE A 143 -11.29 -9.06 -7.78
N ALA A 144 -10.42 -8.66 -6.85
CA ALA A 144 -9.48 -7.58 -7.07
C ALA A 144 -8.52 -7.90 -8.24
N PRO A 145 -8.06 -6.90 -9.01
CA PRO A 145 -7.10 -7.12 -10.09
C PRO A 145 -5.80 -7.75 -9.58
N VAL A 146 -5.01 -8.34 -10.46
CA VAL A 146 -3.69 -8.93 -10.11
C VAL A 146 -2.82 -7.91 -9.39
N MET A 147 -2.86 -6.65 -9.83
CA MET A 147 -2.30 -5.50 -9.14
C MET A 147 -3.12 -4.25 -9.48
N PRO A 148 -3.26 -3.29 -8.57
CA PRO A 148 -3.78 -1.98 -8.91
C PRO A 148 -2.75 -1.22 -9.76
N TRP A 149 -3.14 -0.79 -10.96
CA TRP A 149 -2.31 0.00 -11.85
C TRP A 149 -3.10 1.16 -12.45
N LEU A 150 -2.41 2.09 -13.09
CA LEU A 150 -3.01 3.31 -13.62
C LEU A 150 -4.02 3.08 -14.76
N GLY A 151 -4.05 1.88 -15.34
CA GLY A 151 -4.89 1.56 -16.51
C GLY A 151 -4.29 2.03 -17.82
N GLN A 152 -3.20 2.78 -17.79
CA GLN A 152 -2.52 3.37 -18.93
C GLN A 152 -1.11 3.84 -18.55
N ASP A 153 -0.31 4.22 -19.54
CA ASP A 153 1.01 4.82 -19.30
C ASP A 153 0.87 6.22 -18.67
N ILE A 154 1.83 6.61 -17.83
CA ILE A 154 1.84 7.93 -17.17
C ILE A 154 1.88 9.06 -18.22
N GLU A 155 2.61 8.87 -19.30
CA GLU A 155 2.68 9.83 -20.41
C GLU A 155 1.29 10.09 -21.02
N ASN A 156 0.45 9.07 -21.12
CA ASN A 156 -0.89 9.19 -21.71
C ASN A 156 -1.83 10.11 -20.91
N LEU A 157 -1.56 10.36 -19.64
CA LEU A 157 -2.35 11.31 -18.85
C LEU A 157 -2.35 12.73 -19.43
N GLU A 158 -1.32 13.14 -20.17
CA GLU A 158 -1.30 14.45 -20.83
C GLU A 158 -2.07 14.47 -22.16
N ASN A 159 -2.43 13.28 -22.67
CA ASN A 159 -3.19 13.12 -23.91
C ASN A 159 -4.70 12.93 -23.69
N LEU A 160 -5.16 12.96 -22.45
CA LEU A 160 -6.57 12.79 -22.10
C LEU A 160 -7.43 13.92 -22.66
N ASP A 161 -8.65 13.56 -23.08
CA ASP A 161 -9.74 14.48 -23.43
C ASP A 161 -10.65 14.70 -22.22
N ALA A 162 -10.84 13.66 -21.39
CA ALA A 162 -11.60 13.74 -20.13
C ALA A 162 -11.07 12.78 -19.07
N ALA A 163 -11.28 13.15 -17.80
CA ALA A 163 -11.03 12.24 -16.68
C ALA A 163 -12.02 12.49 -15.53
N LEU A 164 -12.40 11.39 -14.86
CA LEU A 164 -13.08 11.41 -13.58
C LEU A 164 -12.14 10.82 -12.51
N LEU A 165 -11.77 11.64 -11.52
CA LEU A 165 -10.97 11.21 -10.38
C LEU A 165 -11.85 11.16 -9.14
N ILE A 166 -11.79 10.02 -8.45
CA ILE A 166 -12.65 9.69 -7.30
C ILE A 166 -11.79 9.52 -6.06
N GLY A 167 -12.08 10.29 -5.01
CA GLY A 167 -11.36 10.19 -3.74
C GLY A 167 -9.85 10.44 -3.89
N SER A 168 -9.45 11.52 -4.56
CA SER A 168 -8.05 11.83 -4.86
C SER A 168 -7.70 13.30 -4.72
N ASN A 169 -6.52 13.57 -4.17
CA ASN A 169 -5.87 14.88 -4.20
C ASN A 169 -4.52 14.76 -4.93
N THR A 170 -4.56 14.62 -6.25
CA THR A 170 -3.37 14.37 -7.07
C THR A 170 -2.29 15.44 -6.88
N ARG A 171 -2.67 16.68 -6.59
CA ARG A 171 -1.71 17.76 -6.33
C ARG A 171 -0.79 17.47 -5.14
N LYS A 172 -1.29 16.76 -4.13
CA LYS A 172 -0.52 16.42 -2.91
C LYS A 172 -0.02 14.98 -2.92
N GLU A 173 -0.86 14.05 -3.38
CA GLU A 173 -0.60 12.62 -3.30
C GLU A 173 0.26 12.12 -4.47
N GLN A 174 -0.07 12.56 -5.71
CA GLN A 174 0.60 12.14 -6.94
C GLN A 174 0.96 13.33 -7.83
N PRO A 175 1.94 14.17 -7.43
CA PRO A 175 2.21 15.43 -8.12
C PRO A 175 2.68 15.27 -9.58
N ILE A 176 3.27 14.15 -9.97
CA ILE A 176 3.65 13.88 -11.37
C ILE A 176 2.38 13.62 -12.21
N ALA A 177 1.45 12.80 -11.73
CA ALA A 177 0.15 12.61 -12.40
C ALA A 177 -0.61 13.94 -12.49
N ASN A 178 -0.62 14.74 -11.42
CA ASN A 178 -1.22 16.07 -11.42
C ASN A 178 -0.58 17.00 -12.46
N HIS A 179 0.74 16.92 -12.64
CA HIS A 179 1.45 17.70 -13.67
C HIS A 179 0.99 17.30 -15.07
N ARG A 180 0.88 16.00 -15.37
CA ARG A 180 0.39 15.49 -16.65
C ARG A 180 -1.07 15.90 -16.90
N LEU A 181 -1.96 15.78 -15.91
CA LEU A 181 -3.35 16.25 -16.00
C LEU A 181 -3.43 17.76 -16.25
N ARG A 182 -2.55 18.56 -15.62
CA ARG A 182 -2.46 19.99 -15.91
C ARG A 182 -2.08 20.25 -17.36
N LYS A 183 -1.13 19.50 -17.93
CA LYS A 183 -0.75 19.62 -19.36
C LYS A 183 -1.94 19.28 -20.27
N ALA A 184 -2.69 18.22 -19.96
CA ALA A 184 -3.91 17.88 -20.70
C ALA A 184 -4.92 19.03 -20.71
N VAL A 185 -5.15 19.66 -19.55
CA VAL A 185 -6.08 20.81 -19.46
C VAL A 185 -5.57 22.03 -20.22
N VAL A 186 -4.30 22.40 -20.04
CA VAL A 186 -3.74 23.63 -20.63
C VAL A 186 -3.56 23.50 -22.14
N ASN A 187 -3.04 22.36 -22.62
CA ASN A 187 -2.65 22.19 -24.01
C ASN A 187 -3.78 21.63 -24.89
N ARG A 188 -4.67 20.80 -24.31
CA ARG A 188 -5.73 20.09 -25.04
C ARG A 188 -7.14 20.47 -24.59
N GLN A 189 -7.28 21.31 -23.56
CA GLN A 189 -8.58 21.70 -22.97
C GLN A 189 -9.36 20.50 -22.39
N ALA A 190 -8.64 19.49 -21.90
CA ALA A 190 -9.20 18.30 -21.28
C ALA A 190 -10.19 18.65 -20.16
N LYS A 191 -11.24 17.83 -20.02
CA LYS A 191 -12.30 18.01 -19.04
C LYS A 191 -12.04 17.13 -17.82
N ILE A 192 -11.35 17.69 -16.83
CA ILE A 192 -11.02 16.96 -15.61
C ILE A 192 -12.07 17.22 -14.53
N SER A 193 -12.67 16.16 -14.03
CA SER A 193 -13.71 16.18 -12.99
C SER A 193 -13.22 15.44 -11.74
N PHE A 194 -13.58 15.94 -10.58
CA PHE A 194 -13.32 15.29 -9.29
C PHE A 194 -14.63 15.08 -8.52
N ILE A 195 -14.73 13.91 -7.88
CA ILE A 195 -15.71 13.60 -6.83
C ILE A 195 -14.93 13.21 -5.57
N ASN A 196 -14.99 14.03 -4.53
CA ASN A 196 -14.21 13.90 -3.33
C ASN A 196 -15.06 14.14 -2.07
N THR A 197 -14.54 13.79 -0.91
CA THR A 197 -15.18 14.07 0.39
C THR A 197 -15.00 15.53 0.83
N ARG A 198 -14.15 16.29 0.14
CA ARG A 198 -13.94 17.74 0.32
C ARG A 198 -13.47 18.38 -0.98
N ALA A 199 -13.71 19.66 -1.13
CA ALA A 199 -13.16 20.43 -2.23
C ALA A 199 -11.65 20.66 -2.03
N PHE A 200 -10.87 20.29 -3.04
CA PHE A 200 -9.43 20.59 -3.11
C PHE A 200 -9.17 21.65 -4.16
N GLU A 201 -8.11 22.42 -3.95
CA GLU A 201 -7.65 23.40 -4.93
C GLU A 201 -6.59 22.78 -5.85
N PHE A 202 -6.78 22.97 -7.15
CA PHE A 202 -5.85 22.54 -8.20
C PHE A 202 -5.26 23.74 -8.92
N ASN A 203 -4.10 23.57 -9.54
CA ASN A 203 -3.39 24.59 -10.30
C ASN A 203 -3.81 24.63 -11.79
N TYR A 204 -5.04 24.16 -12.08
CA TYR A 204 -5.72 24.22 -13.39
C TYR A 204 -7.24 24.23 -13.17
N PRO A 205 -8.01 24.77 -14.14
CA PRO A 205 -9.46 24.79 -14.03
C PRO A 205 -10.05 23.37 -14.13
N LEU A 206 -11.00 23.07 -13.27
CA LEU A 206 -11.74 21.80 -13.28
C LEU A 206 -13.03 21.96 -14.08
N ALA A 207 -13.43 20.91 -14.81
CA ALA A 207 -14.73 20.85 -15.46
C ALA A 207 -15.86 20.68 -14.45
N ASN A 208 -15.66 19.81 -13.46
CA ASN A 208 -16.55 19.61 -12.31
C ASN A 208 -15.72 19.36 -11.05
N ASN A 209 -16.14 19.94 -9.94
CA ASN A 209 -15.51 19.72 -8.61
C ASN A 209 -16.62 19.46 -7.59
N ARG A 210 -16.93 18.18 -7.39
CA ARG A 210 -18.02 17.75 -6.51
C ARG A 210 -17.45 17.31 -5.17
N ALA A 211 -17.85 18.02 -4.13
CA ALA A 211 -17.53 17.64 -2.74
C ALA A 211 -18.82 17.16 -2.07
N VAL A 212 -18.77 15.95 -1.49
CA VAL A 212 -19.90 15.32 -0.79
C VAL A 212 -19.44 14.78 0.56
N ALA A 213 -20.37 14.57 1.48
CA ALA A 213 -20.03 13.88 2.72
C ALA A 213 -19.55 12.44 2.43
N GLN A 214 -18.65 11.92 3.26
CA GLN A 214 -18.10 10.57 3.07
C GLN A 214 -19.19 9.52 2.85
N GLN A 215 -20.22 9.50 3.68
CA GLN A 215 -21.35 8.57 3.60
C GLN A 215 -22.17 8.66 2.30
N GLN A 216 -22.00 9.74 1.54
CA GLN A 216 -22.70 9.99 0.29
C GLN A 216 -21.88 9.64 -0.95
N LEU A 217 -20.59 9.29 -0.79
CA LEU A 217 -19.69 9.10 -1.93
C LEU A 217 -20.16 7.97 -2.86
N ALA A 218 -20.55 6.82 -2.32
CA ALA A 218 -21.07 5.71 -3.10
C ALA A 218 -22.39 6.07 -3.80
N GLN A 219 -23.29 6.81 -3.13
CA GLN A 219 -24.54 7.28 -3.71
C GLN A 219 -24.32 8.30 -4.82
N GLU A 220 -23.34 9.19 -4.67
CA GLU A 220 -22.95 10.16 -5.71
C GLU A 220 -22.44 9.43 -6.97
N LEU A 221 -21.62 8.40 -6.80
CA LEU A 221 -21.16 7.57 -7.91
C LEU A 221 -22.28 6.76 -8.55
N ALA A 222 -23.23 6.25 -7.76
CA ALA A 222 -24.43 5.61 -8.29
C ALA A 222 -25.24 6.54 -9.20
N ALA A 223 -25.30 7.84 -8.89
CA ALA A 223 -25.96 8.81 -9.74
C ALA A 223 -25.17 9.05 -11.06
N VAL A 224 -23.83 9.05 -11.03
CA VAL A 224 -23.02 9.08 -12.27
C VAL A 224 -23.26 7.81 -13.11
N ALA A 225 -23.22 6.64 -12.47
CA ALA A 225 -23.49 5.35 -13.13
C ALA A 225 -24.88 5.30 -13.74
N ALA A 226 -25.93 5.75 -13.03
CA ALA A 226 -27.29 5.86 -13.56
C ALA A 226 -27.38 6.78 -14.80
N ALA A 227 -26.63 7.87 -14.79
CA ALA A 227 -26.53 8.74 -15.97
C ALA A 227 -25.82 8.03 -17.13
N ALA A 228 -24.77 7.23 -16.85
CA ALA A 228 -24.02 6.50 -17.85
C ALA A 228 -24.86 5.38 -18.51
N PHE A 229 -25.53 4.53 -17.72
CA PHE A 229 -26.45 3.50 -18.24
C PHE A 229 -27.62 4.10 -19.03
N LYS A 230 -28.14 5.23 -18.58
CA LYS A 230 -29.19 5.93 -19.33
C LYS A 230 -28.67 6.47 -20.68
N ALA A 231 -27.43 6.91 -20.74
CA ALA A 231 -26.81 7.45 -21.96
C ALA A 231 -26.48 6.34 -22.97
N SER A 232 -25.96 5.18 -22.51
CA SER A 232 -25.66 4.03 -23.36
C SER A 232 -26.91 3.25 -23.80
N GLY A 233 -27.99 3.32 -23.03
CA GLY A 233 -29.20 2.53 -23.25
C GLY A 233 -29.11 1.09 -22.74
N GLU A 234 -28.03 0.72 -22.04
CA GLU A 234 -27.82 -0.59 -21.45
C GLU A 234 -28.47 -0.71 -20.07
N ALA A 235 -28.77 -1.94 -19.65
CA ALA A 235 -29.24 -2.22 -18.31
C ALA A 235 -28.09 -2.38 -17.34
N ALA A 236 -28.23 -1.84 -16.13
CA ALA A 236 -27.23 -2.05 -15.08
C ALA A 236 -27.15 -3.55 -14.69
N PRO A 237 -25.95 -4.11 -14.50
CA PRO A 237 -25.76 -5.47 -13.99
C PRO A 237 -26.47 -5.68 -12.66
N SER A 238 -26.96 -6.90 -12.40
CA SER A 238 -27.77 -7.22 -11.20
C SER A 238 -27.12 -6.83 -9.88
N TRP A 239 -25.79 -6.89 -9.79
CA TRP A 239 -25.03 -6.59 -8.59
C TRP A 239 -24.94 -5.08 -8.24
N ILE A 240 -25.31 -4.15 -9.16
CA ILE A 240 -25.45 -2.71 -8.88
C ILE A 240 -26.84 -2.16 -9.27
N ALA A 241 -27.74 -2.98 -9.81
CA ALA A 241 -29.00 -2.54 -10.39
C ALA A 241 -29.87 -1.76 -9.39
N ASP A 242 -29.98 -2.23 -8.15
CA ASP A 242 -30.80 -1.59 -7.12
C ASP A 242 -30.27 -0.20 -6.75
N VAL A 243 -28.94 -0.07 -6.57
CA VAL A 243 -28.30 1.20 -6.20
C VAL A 243 -28.40 2.18 -7.37
N VAL A 244 -28.18 1.73 -8.59
CA VAL A 244 -28.26 2.55 -9.81
C VAL A 244 -29.71 3.00 -10.07
N SER A 245 -30.71 2.11 -9.92
CA SER A 245 -32.12 2.44 -10.18
C SER A 245 -32.72 3.42 -9.17
N SER A 246 -32.21 3.42 -7.93
CA SER A 246 -32.63 4.34 -6.87
C SER A 246 -31.98 5.71 -6.97
N ALA A 247 -30.90 5.83 -7.74
CA ALA A 247 -30.13 7.07 -7.85
C ALA A 247 -30.82 8.11 -8.77
N THR A 248 -30.67 9.38 -8.43
CA THR A 248 -31.27 10.49 -9.20
C THR A 248 -30.17 11.38 -9.78
N PRO A 249 -29.77 11.21 -11.05
CA PRO A 249 -28.75 12.03 -11.68
C PRO A 249 -29.16 13.49 -11.85
N ASP A 250 -28.32 14.41 -11.43
CA ASP A 250 -28.44 15.84 -11.73
C ASP A 250 -27.71 16.25 -13.03
N GLU A 251 -27.61 17.54 -13.29
CA GLU A 251 -26.93 18.07 -14.48
C GLU A 251 -25.42 17.79 -14.44
N THR A 252 -24.79 17.86 -13.26
CA THR A 252 -23.35 17.59 -13.10
C THR A 252 -23.01 16.15 -13.45
N HIS A 253 -23.80 15.18 -12.98
CA HIS A 253 -23.61 13.75 -13.29
C HIS A 253 -23.70 13.50 -14.81
N ARG A 254 -24.74 14.05 -15.46
CA ARG A 254 -24.91 13.95 -16.92
C ARG A 254 -23.77 14.62 -17.69
N ASN A 255 -23.23 15.72 -17.14
CA ASN A 255 -22.12 16.45 -17.75
C ASN A 255 -20.82 15.66 -17.67
N ILE A 256 -20.53 15.03 -16.53
CA ILE A 256 -19.38 14.13 -16.36
C ILE A 256 -19.45 13.00 -17.40
N VAL A 257 -20.57 12.29 -17.47
CA VAL A 257 -20.76 11.19 -18.44
C VAL A 257 -20.58 11.68 -19.88
N LYS A 258 -21.21 12.79 -20.24
CA LYS A 258 -21.08 13.39 -21.60
C LYS A 258 -19.62 13.73 -21.93
N GLN A 259 -18.84 14.19 -20.97
CA GLN A 259 -17.43 14.53 -21.18
C GLN A 259 -16.59 13.27 -21.36
N LEU A 260 -16.81 12.23 -20.55
CA LEU A 260 -16.12 10.95 -20.66
C LEU A 260 -16.42 10.26 -22.00
N SER A 261 -17.70 10.18 -22.39
CA SER A 261 -18.13 9.49 -23.64
C SER A 261 -17.82 10.27 -24.93
N LYS A 262 -17.41 11.54 -24.85
CA LYS A 262 -17.16 12.35 -26.04
C LYS A 262 -15.73 12.26 -26.56
N GLY A 263 -14.77 11.97 -25.66
CA GLY A 263 -13.35 11.92 -25.98
C GLY A 263 -12.94 10.54 -26.46
N ASP A 264 -11.96 10.48 -27.33
CA ASP A 264 -11.33 9.22 -27.77
C ASP A 264 -10.37 8.68 -26.70
N ASN A 265 -9.96 9.51 -25.73
CA ASN A 265 -9.04 9.17 -24.65
C ASN A 265 -9.58 9.70 -23.32
N SER A 266 -10.30 8.86 -22.61
CA SER A 266 -10.88 9.20 -21.31
C SER A 266 -10.56 8.15 -20.26
N THR A 267 -10.57 8.55 -18.97
CA THR A 267 -10.20 7.66 -17.86
C THR A 267 -11.03 7.91 -16.60
N VAL A 268 -11.27 6.85 -15.85
CA VAL A 268 -11.82 6.89 -14.49
C VAL A 268 -10.76 6.37 -13.52
N LEU A 269 -10.34 7.18 -12.55
CA LEU A 269 -9.26 6.86 -11.62
C LEU A 269 -9.73 6.88 -10.17
N LEU A 270 -9.46 5.79 -9.44
CA LEU A 270 -9.65 5.71 -8.00
C LEU A 270 -8.40 6.17 -7.26
N GLY A 271 -8.55 7.12 -6.34
CA GLY A 271 -7.47 7.61 -5.49
C GLY A 271 -7.38 6.90 -4.14
N SER A 272 -6.36 7.26 -3.37
CA SER A 272 -6.09 6.68 -2.05
C SER A 272 -7.24 6.94 -1.05
N GLN A 273 -7.91 8.08 -1.15
CA GLN A 273 -9.06 8.39 -0.27
C GLN A 273 -10.29 7.54 -0.60
N ALA A 274 -10.47 7.10 -1.84
CA ALA A 274 -11.50 6.13 -2.19
C ALA A 274 -11.19 4.76 -1.56
N ALA A 275 -9.93 4.31 -1.59
CA ALA A 275 -9.51 3.06 -0.97
C ALA A 275 -9.68 3.06 0.57
N MET A 276 -9.61 4.24 1.20
CA MET A 276 -9.87 4.41 2.63
C MET A 276 -11.36 4.43 3.01
N HIS A 277 -12.27 4.31 2.05
CA HIS A 277 -13.71 4.38 2.32
C HIS A 277 -14.23 3.04 2.85
N PRO A 278 -15.14 3.04 3.85
CA PRO A 278 -15.76 1.79 4.36
C PRO A 278 -16.56 1.02 3.30
N ASP A 279 -17.05 1.68 2.24
CA ASP A 279 -17.78 1.07 1.13
C ASP A 279 -16.91 1.02 -0.14
N PHE A 280 -15.60 0.76 -0.01
CA PHE A 280 -14.68 0.81 -1.15
C PHE A 280 -15.05 -0.19 -2.26
N ALA A 281 -15.53 -1.36 -1.92
CA ALA A 281 -15.99 -2.36 -2.88
C ALA A 281 -17.12 -1.81 -3.78
N ALA A 282 -18.11 -1.15 -3.19
CA ALA A 282 -19.18 -0.51 -3.94
C ALA A 282 -18.68 0.67 -4.81
N ILE A 283 -17.77 1.48 -4.26
CA ILE A 283 -17.15 2.59 -4.99
C ILE A 283 -16.37 2.06 -6.20
N ARG A 284 -15.58 1.00 -6.03
CA ARG A 284 -14.83 0.38 -7.11
C ARG A 284 -15.75 -0.16 -8.19
N ALA A 285 -16.76 -0.93 -7.80
CA ALA A 285 -17.74 -1.50 -8.71
C ALA A 285 -18.47 -0.45 -9.54
N LEU A 286 -18.89 0.65 -8.92
CA LEU A 286 -19.56 1.76 -9.62
C LEU A 286 -18.58 2.50 -10.56
N ALA A 287 -17.33 2.71 -10.14
CA ALA A 287 -16.31 3.36 -10.96
C ALA A 287 -15.96 2.51 -12.21
N GLU A 288 -15.81 1.20 -12.05
CA GLU A 288 -15.63 0.26 -13.18
C GLU A 288 -16.82 0.28 -14.14
N ALA A 289 -18.04 0.28 -13.60
CA ALA A 289 -19.25 0.37 -14.42
C ALA A 289 -19.33 1.72 -15.20
N ILE A 290 -18.98 2.83 -14.56
CA ILE A 290 -18.91 4.14 -15.23
C ILE A 290 -17.89 4.08 -16.36
N ALA A 291 -16.70 3.56 -16.11
CA ALA A 291 -15.64 3.46 -17.11
C ALA A 291 -16.10 2.61 -18.32
N ALA A 292 -16.68 1.42 -18.05
CA ALA A 292 -17.20 0.53 -19.09
C ALA A 292 -18.31 1.20 -19.93
N GLN A 293 -19.25 1.92 -19.30
CA GLN A 293 -20.36 2.56 -20.00
C GLN A 293 -19.97 3.83 -20.77
N THR A 294 -18.79 4.38 -20.52
CA THR A 294 -18.27 5.57 -21.19
C THR A 294 -17.09 5.29 -22.12
N ASP A 295 -16.75 4.01 -22.32
CA ASP A 295 -15.57 3.56 -23.08
C ASP A 295 -14.27 4.21 -22.57
N SER A 296 -14.20 4.43 -21.26
CA SER A 296 -13.05 5.01 -20.57
C SER A 296 -12.13 3.92 -20.04
N THR A 297 -10.81 4.21 -19.98
CA THR A 297 -9.91 3.35 -19.21
C THR A 297 -10.23 3.43 -17.72
N PHE A 298 -9.99 2.34 -16.99
CA PHE A 298 -10.13 2.32 -15.54
C PHE A 298 -8.77 2.09 -14.88
N GLY A 299 -8.47 2.82 -13.80
CA GLY A 299 -7.20 2.71 -13.12
C GLY A 299 -7.19 3.20 -11.68
N TYR A 300 -6.03 3.01 -11.04
CA TYR A 300 -5.81 3.32 -9.63
C TYR A 300 -4.66 4.30 -9.46
N LEU A 301 -4.85 5.26 -8.59
CA LEU A 301 -3.82 6.14 -8.04
C LEU A 301 -3.38 5.57 -6.69
N SER A 302 -2.58 4.51 -6.73
CA SER A 302 -2.20 3.72 -5.55
C SER A 302 -1.39 4.53 -4.54
N ASP A 303 -1.52 4.18 -3.27
CA ASP A 303 -0.66 4.70 -2.19
C ASP A 303 0.67 3.93 -2.14
N GLY A 304 1.73 4.60 -1.65
CA GLY A 304 3.07 4.03 -1.57
C GLY A 304 3.84 3.96 -2.89
N ALA A 305 5.12 3.65 -2.80
CA ALA A 305 6.03 3.63 -3.95
C ALA A 305 6.01 2.31 -4.72
N ASN A 306 5.50 1.25 -4.10
CA ASN A 306 5.60 -0.12 -4.59
C ASN A 306 4.33 -0.96 -4.30
N ALA A 307 3.15 -0.33 -4.21
CA ALA A 307 1.90 -1.06 -3.97
C ALA A 307 1.63 -2.13 -5.04
N ALA A 308 1.90 -1.84 -6.32
CA ALA A 308 1.78 -2.84 -7.39
C ALA A 308 2.74 -4.03 -7.16
N GLY A 309 3.99 -3.76 -6.74
CA GLY A 309 4.95 -4.79 -6.36
C GLY A 309 4.49 -5.63 -5.17
N ALA A 310 3.83 -5.02 -4.18
CA ALA A 310 3.30 -5.75 -3.03
C ALA A 310 2.23 -6.78 -3.43
N TRP A 311 1.33 -6.42 -4.34
CA TRP A 311 0.37 -7.35 -4.92
C TRP A 311 1.05 -8.48 -5.69
N LEU A 312 2.04 -8.17 -6.54
CA LEU A 312 2.80 -9.16 -7.31
C LEU A 312 3.64 -10.08 -6.41
N ALA A 313 4.20 -9.55 -5.33
CA ALA A 313 4.91 -10.32 -4.33
C ALA A 313 3.99 -11.25 -3.51
N GLY A 314 2.68 -11.06 -3.55
CA GLY A 314 1.72 -11.80 -2.74
C GLY A 314 1.69 -11.34 -1.27
N ALA A 315 2.03 -10.07 -1.00
CA ALA A 315 1.90 -9.44 0.32
C ALA A 315 0.44 -9.03 0.59
N VAL A 316 -0.47 -9.97 0.37
CA VAL A 316 -1.93 -9.89 0.60
C VAL A 316 -2.42 -11.22 1.16
N PRO A 317 -3.49 -11.24 2.00
CA PRO A 317 -3.87 -12.45 2.73
C PRO A 317 -4.60 -13.50 1.89
N HIS A 318 -5.20 -13.13 0.77
CA HIS A 318 -6.12 -13.99 0.03
C HIS A 318 -5.46 -14.73 -1.15
N ARG A 319 -4.21 -14.38 -1.51
CA ARG A 319 -3.45 -15.02 -2.60
C ARG A 319 -1.95 -14.85 -2.43
N GLY A 320 -1.18 -15.73 -3.06
CA GLY A 320 0.28 -15.71 -3.06
C GLY A 320 0.88 -14.88 -4.20
N PRO A 321 2.21 -15.04 -4.43
CA PRO A 321 2.94 -14.34 -5.49
C PRO A 321 2.33 -14.57 -6.87
N CYS A 322 2.37 -13.55 -7.73
CA CYS A 322 1.86 -13.62 -9.09
C CYS A 322 0.41 -14.14 -9.20
N ASN A 323 -0.43 -13.82 -8.20
CA ASN A 323 -1.84 -14.22 -8.13
C ASN A 323 -2.05 -15.73 -7.89
N ASP A 324 -1.17 -16.39 -7.17
CA ASP A 324 -1.34 -17.78 -6.77
C ASP A 324 -2.54 -17.93 -5.81
N THR A 325 -3.65 -18.48 -6.29
CA THR A 325 -4.88 -18.68 -5.53
C THR A 325 -4.86 -19.88 -4.61
N GLU A 326 -3.90 -20.79 -4.79
CA GLU A 326 -3.69 -21.99 -3.98
C GLU A 326 -2.79 -21.75 -2.77
N ALA A 327 -2.18 -20.57 -2.67
CA ALA A 327 -1.36 -20.20 -1.54
C ALA A 327 -2.16 -20.17 -0.22
N VAL A 328 -1.46 -20.43 0.89
CA VAL A 328 -2.06 -20.32 2.24
C VAL A 328 -2.69 -18.94 2.41
N LYS A 329 -3.99 -18.94 2.72
CA LYS A 329 -4.78 -17.73 2.99
C LYS A 329 -4.71 -17.34 4.46
N GLY A 330 -5.05 -16.10 4.76
CA GLY A 330 -5.02 -15.57 6.12
C GLY A 330 -5.98 -14.41 6.33
N LEU A 331 -5.86 -13.79 7.49
CA LEU A 331 -6.66 -12.67 7.92
C LEU A 331 -6.20 -11.37 7.24
N SER A 332 -7.13 -10.53 6.84
CA SER A 332 -6.84 -9.15 6.40
C SER A 332 -6.54 -8.26 7.60
N LEU A 333 -5.98 -7.08 7.35
CA LEU A 333 -5.74 -6.10 8.41
C LEU A 333 -7.02 -5.73 9.20
N ALA A 334 -8.18 -5.68 8.52
CA ALA A 334 -9.45 -5.38 9.19
C ALA A 334 -9.87 -6.45 10.21
N ASP A 335 -9.46 -7.69 10.00
CA ASP A 335 -9.78 -8.80 10.90
C ASP A 335 -9.00 -8.75 12.22
N TRP A 336 -7.85 -8.05 12.28
CA TRP A 336 -6.99 -8.01 13.47
C TRP A 336 -7.64 -7.34 14.66
N VAL A 337 -8.56 -6.41 14.45
CA VAL A 337 -9.30 -5.74 15.54
C VAL A 337 -10.13 -6.73 16.35
N GLN A 338 -10.64 -7.77 15.70
CA GLN A 338 -11.46 -8.82 16.34
C GLN A 338 -10.65 -10.08 16.64
N ASN A 339 -9.60 -10.32 15.88
CA ASN A 339 -8.74 -11.51 15.97
C ASN A 339 -7.28 -11.06 16.15
N THR A 340 -6.96 -10.57 17.36
CA THR A 340 -5.60 -10.15 17.70
C THR A 340 -4.60 -11.28 17.49
N PRO A 341 -3.57 -11.14 16.65
CA PRO A 341 -2.54 -12.17 16.47
C PRO A 341 -1.71 -12.33 17.73
N SER A 342 -1.27 -13.56 18.03
CA SER A 342 -0.36 -13.82 19.14
C SER A 342 1.02 -13.20 18.91
N ALA A 343 1.50 -13.18 17.66
CA ALA A 343 2.71 -12.47 17.26
C ALA A 343 2.49 -11.69 15.98
N ALA A 344 3.14 -10.52 15.86
CA ALA A 344 3.12 -9.69 14.67
C ALA A 344 4.53 -9.32 14.20
N ILE A 345 4.72 -9.30 12.87
CA ILE A 345 5.93 -8.77 12.23
C ILE A 345 5.55 -7.49 11.46
N LEU A 346 6.18 -6.39 11.83
CA LEU A 346 5.98 -5.09 11.17
C LEU A 346 7.23 -4.76 10.34
N LEU A 347 7.08 -4.61 9.03
CA LEU A 347 8.19 -4.27 8.14
C LEU A 347 8.02 -2.87 7.57
N ASN A 348 8.86 -1.93 8.03
CA ASN A 348 8.81 -0.53 7.65
C ASN A 348 7.42 0.12 7.88
N VAL A 349 6.74 -0.22 8.95
CA VAL A 349 5.41 0.28 9.32
C VAL A 349 5.48 1.02 10.65
N GLU A 350 4.99 2.25 10.66
CA GLU A 350 4.73 3.07 11.84
C GLU A 350 3.22 3.11 12.05
N PRO A 351 2.66 2.28 12.94
CA PRO A 351 1.20 2.03 13.01
C PRO A 351 0.35 3.28 13.18
N GLU A 352 0.83 4.26 13.94
CA GLU A 352 0.13 5.52 14.21
C GLU A 352 0.03 6.44 12.98
N TYR A 353 0.95 6.31 12.01
CA TYR A 353 1.01 7.18 10.83
C TYR A 353 0.55 6.49 9.54
N ASP A 354 0.78 5.19 9.43
CA ASP A 354 0.60 4.45 8.18
C ASP A 354 -0.78 3.80 8.06
N ILE A 355 -1.42 3.46 9.20
CA ILE A 355 -2.65 2.67 9.22
C ILE A 355 -3.86 3.59 9.40
N ALA A 356 -4.88 3.42 8.55
CA ALA A 356 -6.11 4.22 8.63
C ALA A 356 -6.83 4.07 9.98
N GLN A 357 -6.85 2.86 10.55
CA GLN A 357 -7.39 2.53 11.85
C GLN A 357 -6.27 2.33 12.89
N GLY A 358 -5.22 3.15 12.81
CA GLY A 358 -3.98 2.97 13.58
C GLY A 358 -4.21 2.75 15.07
N ARG A 359 -5.13 3.50 15.69
CA ARG A 359 -5.44 3.35 17.13
C ARG A 359 -5.95 1.94 17.47
N GLN A 360 -6.91 1.41 16.70
CA GLN A 360 -7.46 0.07 16.96
C GLN A 360 -6.41 -1.02 16.73
N ILE A 361 -5.56 -0.84 15.73
CA ILE A 361 -4.47 -1.79 15.46
C ILE A 361 -3.38 -1.71 16.54
N ILE A 362 -3.05 -0.53 17.04
CA ILE A 362 -2.12 -0.38 18.18
C ILE A 362 -2.70 -1.07 19.44
N GLU A 363 -3.99 -0.89 19.72
CA GLU A 363 -4.68 -1.58 20.82
C GLU A 363 -4.65 -3.12 20.63
N ALA A 364 -4.85 -3.62 19.39
CA ALA A 364 -4.70 -5.04 19.07
C ALA A 364 -3.25 -5.51 19.24
N LEU A 365 -2.26 -4.79 18.75
CA LEU A 365 -0.84 -5.10 18.90
C LEU A 365 -0.40 -5.11 20.37
N ALA A 366 -0.94 -4.23 21.20
CA ALA A 366 -0.68 -4.24 22.65
C ALA A 366 -1.23 -5.49 23.35
N GLY A 367 -2.21 -6.17 22.77
CA GLY A 367 -2.72 -7.46 23.23
C GLY A 367 -1.94 -8.67 22.72
N ALA A 368 -1.03 -8.48 21.75
CA ALA A 368 -0.18 -9.55 21.24
C ALA A 368 0.90 -9.94 22.26
N THR A 369 1.30 -11.21 22.25
CA THR A 369 2.40 -11.71 23.09
C THR A 369 3.75 -11.16 22.63
N SER A 370 3.89 -10.90 21.31
CA SER A 370 5.14 -10.45 20.72
C SER A 370 4.87 -9.58 19.48
N VAL A 371 5.63 -8.48 19.36
CA VAL A 371 5.64 -7.64 18.17
C VAL A 371 7.09 -7.38 17.77
N ILE A 372 7.47 -7.83 16.58
CA ILE A 372 8.80 -7.69 16.02
C ILE A 372 8.75 -6.60 14.95
N ALA A 373 9.41 -5.47 15.16
CA ALA A 373 9.47 -4.39 14.20
C ALA A 373 10.83 -4.33 13.48
N ILE A 374 10.79 -4.48 12.15
CA ILE A 374 11.93 -4.28 11.26
C ILE A 374 11.75 -2.89 10.66
N THR A 375 12.44 -1.90 11.19
CA THR A 375 12.16 -0.48 10.90
C THR A 375 13.42 0.37 10.90
N ALA A 376 13.38 1.45 10.13
CA ALA A 376 14.44 2.45 10.13
C ALA A 376 14.33 3.47 11.27
N PHE A 377 13.14 3.62 11.87
CA PHE A 377 12.86 4.64 12.87
C PHE A 377 12.13 4.05 14.07
N ARG A 378 12.39 4.62 15.22
CA ARG A 378 11.56 4.41 16.41
C ARG A 378 10.35 5.33 16.33
N SER A 379 9.24 4.89 16.88
CA SER A 379 8.05 5.71 17.06
C SER A 379 7.41 5.43 18.42
N PRO A 380 6.64 6.37 18.98
CA PRO A 380 5.98 6.14 20.27
C PRO A 380 5.13 4.88 20.31
N ALA A 381 4.36 4.59 19.24
CA ALA A 381 3.55 3.39 19.18
C ALA A 381 4.40 2.11 19.13
N LEU A 382 5.49 2.10 18.35
CA LEU A 382 6.41 0.95 18.30
C LEU A 382 7.12 0.77 19.64
N ASP A 383 7.54 1.85 20.29
CA ASP A 383 8.16 1.79 21.62
C ASP A 383 7.21 1.22 22.68
N ASP A 384 5.89 1.40 22.53
CA ASP A 384 4.89 0.89 23.45
C ASP A 384 4.56 -0.59 23.22
N VAL A 385 4.43 -1.03 21.95
CA VAL A 385 3.90 -2.36 21.62
C VAL A 385 4.97 -3.38 21.23
N ALA A 386 6.12 -2.97 20.71
CA ALA A 386 7.13 -3.91 20.24
C ALA A 386 7.92 -4.58 21.38
N SER A 387 8.32 -5.83 21.15
CA SER A 387 9.25 -6.60 22.01
C SER A 387 10.66 -6.63 21.43
N VAL A 388 10.79 -6.55 20.09
CA VAL A 388 12.07 -6.54 19.37
C VAL A 388 12.06 -5.46 18.31
N LEU A 389 13.08 -4.62 18.25
CA LEU A 389 13.33 -3.64 17.20
C LEU A 389 14.59 -4.00 16.43
N LEU A 390 14.46 -4.24 15.12
CA LEU A 390 15.56 -4.60 14.23
C LEU A 390 15.81 -3.43 13.25
N PRO A 391 17.01 -2.81 13.29
CA PRO A 391 17.29 -1.61 12.50
C PRO A 391 17.37 -1.93 11.02
N ALA A 392 16.39 -1.41 10.24
CA ALA A 392 16.36 -1.52 8.81
C ALA A 392 17.13 -0.38 8.12
N ALA A 393 17.80 -0.70 7.03
CA ALA A 393 18.41 0.27 6.15
C ALA A 393 17.33 1.12 5.45
N ALA A 394 17.54 2.45 5.39
CA ALA A 394 16.63 3.36 4.72
C ALA A 394 16.76 3.26 3.18
N PHE A 395 15.90 3.97 2.45
CA PHE A 395 15.75 3.85 0.99
C PHE A 395 17.02 4.14 0.18
N THR A 396 17.96 4.94 0.70
CA THR A 396 19.25 5.22 0.04
C THR A 396 20.34 4.22 0.41
N GLU A 397 20.13 3.43 1.46
CA GLU A 397 21.10 2.53 2.10
C GLU A 397 20.91 1.06 1.67
N THR A 398 19.86 0.77 0.91
CA THR A 398 19.51 -0.58 0.46
C THR A 398 19.46 -0.66 -1.06
N SER A 399 19.52 -1.87 -1.58
CA SER A 399 19.17 -2.21 -2.98
C SER A 399 17.81 -2.88 -3.02
N GLY A 400 17.14 -2.80 -4.15
CA GLY A 400 15.87 -3.49 -4.35
C GLY A 400 15.17 -3.09 -5.63
N THR A 401 13.98 -3.64 -5.81
CA THR A 401 13.13 -3.41 -6.97
C THR A 401 11.79 -2.80 -6.54
N THR A 402 11.28 -1.92 -7.35
CA THR A 402 9.93 -1.37 -7.20
C THR A 402 9.15 -1.55 -8.50
N VAL A 403 7.82 -1.66 -8.41
CA VAL A 403 6.91 -1.69 -9.56
C VAL A 403 6.10 -0.39 -9.57
N ASN A 404 6.16 0.36 -10.67
CA ASN A 404 5.46 1.65 -10.74
C ASN A 404 3.97 1.52 -11.05
N ALA A 405 3.28 2.65 -11.11
CA ALA A 405 1.85 2.71 -11.42
C ALA A 405 1.48 2.18 -12.82
N GLU A 406 2.45 2.08 -13.74
CA GLU A 406 2.29 1.47 -15.08
C GLU A 406 2.60 -0.04 -15.08
N GLY A 407 3.02 -0.62 -13.94
CA GLY A 407 3.48 -2.02 -13.87
C GLY A 407 4.94 -2.24 -14.28
N VAL A 408 5.72 -1.18 -14.50
CA VAL A 408 7.13 -1.29 -14.90
C VAL A 408 8.01 -1.55 -13.67
N MET A 409 8.75 -2.66 -13.69
CA MET A 409 9.75 -3.01 -12.69
C MET A 409 11.04 -2.22 -12.92
N GLN A 410 11.61 -1.70 -11.84
CA GLN A 410 12.91 -1.03 -11.87
C GLN A 410 13.70 -1.33 -10.61
N SER A 411 14.93 -1.76 -10.78
CA SER A 411 15.86 -2.02 -9.69
C SER A 411 16.73 -0.79 -9.42
N PHE A 412 17.19 -0.68 -8.18
CA PHE A 412 18.08 0.38 -7.73
C PHE A 412 19.13 -0.21 -6.76
N LYS A 413 20.21 0.53 -6.58
CA LYS A 413 21.28 0.18 -5.64
C LYS A 413 21.41 1.26 -4.57
N GLY A 414 21.89 0.88 -3.40
CA GLY A 414 22.21 1.81 -2.33
C GLY A 414 23.22 2.87 -2.78
N ALA A 415 23.04 4.08 -2.30
CA ALA A 415 23.90 5.22 -2.61
C ALA A 415 24.90 5.54 -1.48
N ASN A 416 24.61 5.10 -0.26
CA ASN A 416 25.42 5.28 0.95
C ASN A 416 25.35 4.03 1.83
N ASN A 417 26.22 3.97 2.83
CA ASN A 417 26.19 2.92 3.82
C ASN A 417 25.01 3.11 4.78
N ALA A 418 24.52 2.01 5.33
CA ALA A 418 23.49 2.04 6.36
C ALA A 418 24.03 2.71 7.65
N ALA A 419 23.13 3.36 8.38
CA ALA A 419 23.43 4.01 9.64
C ALA A 419 23.72 2.99 10.75
N GLY A 420 24.80 3.17 11.50
CA GLY A 420 25.16 2.27 12.60
C GLY A 420 25.27 0.81 12.15
N GLU A 421 24.50 -0.06 12.80
CA GLU A 421 24.43 -1.49 12.51
C GLU A 421 23.21 -1.86 11.65
N ALA A 422 22.45 -0.89 11.12
CA ALA A 422 21.27 -1.15 10.31
C ALA A 422 21.59 -2.01 9.08
N ARG A 423 20.68 -2.89 8.73
CA ARG A 423 20.81 -3.83 7.60
C ARG A 423 19.64 -3.72 6.65
N PRO A 424 19.84 -3.95 5.33
CA PRO A 424 18.72 -4.09 4.39
C PRO A 424 17.67 -5.09 4.92
N GLY A 425 16.40 -4.73 4.85
CA GLY A 425 15.30 -5.56 5.38
C GLY A 425 15.28 -6.97 4.78
N TRP A 426 15.60 -7.11 3.48
CA TRP A 426 15.71 -8.42 2.86
C TRP A 426 16.79 -9.32 3.48
N LYS A 427 17.92 -8.75 3.97
CA LYS A 427 18.97 -9.51 4.68
C LYS A 427 18.49 -9.98 6.06
N ILE A 428 17.75 -9.13 6.75
CA ILE A 428 17.16 -9.47 8.06
C ILE A 428 16.18 -10.63 7.89
N LEU A 429 15.24 -10.52 6.94
CA LEU A 429 14.25 -11.56 6.64
C LEU A 429 14.90 -12.88 6.20
N ARG A 430 15.93 -12.81 5.36
CA ARG A 430 16.70 -13.99 4.96
C ARG A 430 17.30 -14.70 6.17
N VAL A 431 17.94 -13.98 7.10
CA VAL A 431 18.57 -14.59 8.29
C VAL A 431 17.50 -15.15 9.24
N LEU A 432 16.38 -14.46 9.44
CA LEU A 432 15.25 -15.00 10.19
C LEU A 432 14.74 -16.32 9.59
N GLY A 433 14.59 -16.41 8.26
CA GLY A 433 14.21 -17.64 7.59
C GLY A 433 15.19 -18.80 7.86
N ASN A 434 16.49 -18.53 7.79
CA ASN A 434 17.52 -19.53 8.07
C ASN A 434 17.52 -19.98 9.55
N LEU A 435 17.40 -19.04 10.49
CA LEU A 435 17.33 -19.36 11.93
C LEU A 435 16.06 -20.13 12.29
N LEU A 436 14.96 -19.87 11.60
CA LEU A 436 13.70 -20.62 11.71
C LEU A 436 13.75 -21.97 10.99
N LYS A 437 14.86 -22.27 10.28
CA LYS A 437 15.09 -23.51 9.50
C LYS A 437 14.09 -23.70 8.36
N LEU A 438 13.76 -22.62 7.68
CA LEU A 438 12.90 -22.63 6.51
C LEU A 438 13.73 -22.80 5.23
N ASP A 439 13.22 -23.57 4.28
CA ASP A 439 13.89 -23.82 3.01
C ASP A 439 13.86 -22.61 2.06
N GLY A 440 14.95 -22.45 1.28
CA GLY A 440 15.01 -21.45 0.22
C GLY A 440 15.24 -20.02 0.69
N PHE A 441 15.97 -19.83 1.79
CA PHE A 441 16.41 -18.51 2.28
C PHE A 441 17.93 -18.26 2.10
N ASP A 442 18.58 -18.97 1.15
CA ASP A 442 20.04 -18.91 0.95
C ASP A 442 20.49 -17.82 -0.05
N TYR A 443 19.68 -16.76 -0.18
CA TYR A 443 19.99 -15.63 -1.06
C TYR A 443 21.26 -14.88 -0.62
N VAL A 444 22.12 -14.54 -1.58
CA VAL A 444 23.36 -13.78 -1.32
C VAL A 444 23.28 -12.33 -1.81
N SER A 445 22.34 -12.01 -2.69
CA SER A 445 22.08 -10.65 -3.19
C SER A 445 20.58 -10.42 -3.41
N SER A 446 20.19 -9.15 -3.53
CA SER A 446 18.82 -8.75 -3.91
C SER A 446 18.47 -9.05 -5.38
N ASP A 447 19.45 -9.40 -6.20
CA ASP A 447 19.25 -9.70 -7.64
C ASP A 447 18.82 -11.16 -7.87
N GLN A 448 18.80 -11.99 -6.84
CA GLN A 448 18.38 -13.42 -6.85
C GLN A 448 16.90 -13.59 -6.52
#